data_64d06c5e68c525a455d018e423780e89
#
_entry.id   64d06c5e68c525a455d018e423780e89
#
_cell.length_a   1.000
_cell.length_b   1.000
_cell.length_c   1.000
_cell.angle_alpha   90.00
_cell.angle_beta   90.00
_cell.angle_gamma   90.00
#
_symmetry.space_group_name_H-M   'P 1'
#
loop_
_entity.id
_entity.type
_entity.pdbx_description
1 polymer ?
#
loop_
_entity_poly.entity_id
_entity_poly.type
_entity_poly.pdbx_seq_one_letter_code
_entity_poly.pdbx_strand_id
1 'polypeptide(L)'
;VGLLGADFEIENGRYRIKRIYTGENWNPDLRAPLSAPGIQVAEGDYLLEVNGRPLAPPANVYSLFEGTANRQTLIRVNKTPSLEGSRLITIVPVASEDTLRTRAWIENNRRLVDKLSNGKLAYVWLPNTANPGYTYFTRYFYAQQDKDGAVIDERYNHGGMVADYIVNELDRKLMGYFALRDGTPSTSPIAGIYGPKVMLI
;
A
#
# COMPACT_ATOMS: atom_id res chain seq x y z
N VAL A 1 13.79 -8.02 14.95
CA VAL A 1 14.35 -8.13 13.59
C VAL A 1 13.96 -6.87 12.83
N GLY A 2 14.90 -6.31 12.04
CA GLY A 2 14.57 -5.25 11.09
C GLY A 2 14.03 -5.84 9.79
N LEU A 3 13.00 -5.21 9.22
CA LEU A 3 12.34 -5.62 7.98
C LEU A 3 12.53 -4.55 6.91
N LEU A 4 12.62 -4.97 5.66
CA LEU A 4 12.95 -4.09 4.54
C LEU A 4 11.73 -3.61 3.75
N GLY A 5 10.55 -4.15 4.03
CA GLY A 5 9.37 -3.94 3.19
C GLY A 5 9.55 -4.62 1.82
N ALA A 6 10.03 -5.86 1.81
CA ALA A 6 10.31 -6.58 0.59
C ALA A 6 10.12 -8.10 0.72
N ASP A 7 9.81 -8.74 -0.40
CA ASP A 7 9.87 -10.19 -0.55
C ASP A 7 11.17 -10.59 -1.26
N PHE A 8 11.70 -11.74 -0.87
CA PHE A 8 12.94 -12.28 -1.42
C PHE A 8 12.69 -13.64 -2.06
N GLU A 9 13.51 -13.94 -3.05
CA GLU A 9 13.63 -15.28 -3.64
C GLU A 9 15.11 -15.66 -3.71
N ILE A 10 15.38 -16.94 -3.87
CA ILE A 10 16.74 -17.43 -4.06
C ILE A 10 16.96 -17.67 -5.54
N GLU A 11 17.94 -16.97 -6.10
CA GLU A 11 18.36 -17.10 -7.49
C GLU A 11 19.89 -17.07 -7.55
N ASN A 12 20.50 -17.93 -8.34
CA ASN A 12 21.97 -18.05 -8.48
C ASN A 12 22.72 -18.15 -7.15
N GLY A 13 22.12 -18.86 -6.16
CA GLY A 13 22.71 -19.03 -4.82
C GLY A 13 22.77 -17.76 -3.97
N ARG A 14 22.01 -16.74 -4.30
CA ARG A 14 21.92 -15.47 -3.58
C ARG A 14 20.47 -15.08 -3.34
N TYR A 15 20.24 -14.15 -2.39
CA TYR A 15 18.93 -13.54 -2.18
C TYR A 15 18.72 -12.42 -3.20
N ARG A 16 17.64 -12.54 -3.98
CA ARG A 16 17.19 -11.56 -4.92
C ARG A 16 15.91 -10.88 -4.41
N ILE A 17 15.80 -9.59 -4.56
CA ILE A 17 14.60 -8.84 -4.20
C ILE A 17 13.53 -9.14 -5.25
N LYS A 18 12.50 -9.87 -4.84
CA LYS A 18 11.37 -10.25 -5.70
C LYS A 18 10.35 -9.13 -5.83
N ARG A 19 10.09 -8.43 -4.73
CA ARG A 19 9.11 -7.36 -4.65
C ARG A 19 9.53 -6.34 -3.60
N ILE A 20 9.28 -5.06 -3.89
CA ILE A 20 9.43 -3.96 -2.94
C ILE A 20 8.04 -3.38 -2.64
N TYR A 21 7.68 -3.33 -1.37
CA TYR A 21 6.47 -2.67 -0.92
C TYR A 21 6.71 -1.16 -0.83
N THR A 22 5.85 -0.42 -1.53
CA THR A 22 5.89 1.04 -1.49
C THR A 22 5.07 1.57 -0.33
N GLY A 23 5.58 2.59 0.34
CA GLY A 23 4.92 3.26 1.45
C GLY A 23 4.51 4.69 1.12
N GLU A 24 4.18 5.41 2.18
CA GLU A 24 3.99 6.85 2.20
C GLU A 24 5.03 7.41 3.17
N ASN A 25 6.22 7.76 2.68
CA ASN A 25 7.37 8.07 3.54
C ASN A 25 7.19 9.32 4.43
N TRP A 26 6.18 10.15 4.15
CA TRP A 26 5.72 11.23 5.03
C TRP A 26 4.88 10.71 6.22
N ASN A 27 4.32 9.52 6.12
CA ASN A 27 3.55 8.86 7.18
C ASN A 27 4.46 7.91 7.97
N PRO A 28 4.68 8.14 9.28
CA PRO A 28 5.56 7.29 10.09
C PRO A 28 5.20 5.81 10.08
N ASP A 29 3.89 5.49 9.98
CA ASP A 29 3.38 4.11 10.00
C ASP A 29 3.49 3.40 8.65
N LEU A 30 3.83 4.13 7.59
CA LEU A 30 3.94 3.62 6.22
C LEU A 30 5.31 3.88 5.60
N ARG A 31 6.35 4.00 6.41
CA ARG A 31 7.71 4.09 5.92
C ARG A 31 8.17 2.79 5.29
N ALA A 32 8.67 2.89 4.07
CA ALA A 32 9.17 1.75 3.30
C ALA A 32 10.69 1.90 3.08
N PRO A 33 11.53 1.10 3.77
CA PRO A 33 12.99 1.28 3.77
C PRO A 33 13.62 1.32 2.39
N LEU A 34 13.18 0.42 1.47
CA LEU A 34 13.76 0.31 0.12
C LEU A 34 13.16 1.26 -0.91
N SER A 35 12.02 1.89 -0.62
CA SER A 35 11.41 2.90 -1.50
C SER A 35 11.46 4.32 -0.93
N ALA A 36 12.27 4.55 0.10
CA ALA A 36 12.49 5.88 0.66
C ALA A 36 13.21 6.79 -0.35
N PRO A 37 12.97 8.11 -0.31
CA PRO A 37 13.68 9.06 -1.17
C PRO A 37 15.20 8.92 -1.08
N GLY A 38 15.86 8.88 -2.24
CA GLY A 38 17.32 8.72 -2.33
C GLY A 38 17.83 7.28 -2.26
N ILE A 39 16.99 6.30 -1.96
CA ILE A 39 17.36 4.88 -1.95
C ILE A 39 17.30 4.32 -3.37
N GLN A 40 18.44 3.86 -3.86
CA GLN A 40 18.58 3.30 -5.21
C GLN A 40 18.63 1.76 -5.17
N VAL A 41 17.51 1.15 -4.83
CA VAL A 41 17.30 -0.31 -4.84
C VAL A 41 16.08 -0.60 -5.71
N ALA A 42 16.16 -1.65 -6.50
CA ALA A 42 15.08 -2.07 -7.39
C ALA A 42 14.72 -3.55 -7.19
N GLU A 43 13.51 -3.91 -7.58
CA GLU A 43 13.14 -5.32 -7.77
C GLU A 43 14.10 -5.95 -8.78
N GLY A 44 14.57 -7.15 -8.47
CA GLY A 44 15.60 -7.85 -9.24
C GLY A 44 17.03 -7.61 -8.75
N ASP A 45 17.30 -6.64 -7.90
CA ASP A 45 18.62 -6.49 -7.28
C ASP A 45 18.89 -7.65 -6.29
N TYR A 46 20.14 -8.07 -6.21
CA TYR A 46 20.61 -9.06 -5.23
C TYR A 46 21.03 -8.36 -3.95
N LEU A 47 20.63 -8.90 -2.79
CA LEU A 47 21.08 -8.49 -1.48
C LEU A 47 22.28 -9.36 -1.09
N LEU A 48 23.48 -8.77 -1.05
CA LEU A 48 24.74 -9.50 -0.95
C LEU A 48 25.35 -9.47 0.45
N GLU A 49 25.23 -8.34 1.16
CA GLU A 49 25.78 -8.15 2.51
C GLU A 49 24.88 -7.27 3.36
N VAL A 50 24.96 -7.44 4.67
CA VAL A 50 24.33 -6.59 5.69
C VAL A 50 25.40 -6.24 6.73
N ASN A 51 25.66 -4.95 6.93
CA ASN A 51 26.69 -4.44 7.84
C ASN A 51 28.06 -5.10 7.63
N GLY A 52 28.47 -5.29 6.37
CA GLY A 52 29.72 -5.90 5.99
C GLY A 52 29.78 -7.44 6.13
N ARG A 53 28.69 -8.06 6.57
CA ARG A 53 28.60 -9.53 6.69
C ARG A 53 27.96 -10.11 5.44
N PRO A 54 28.60 -11.09 4.77
CA PRO A 54 28.03 -11.76 3.60
C PRO A 54 26.68 -12.44 3.90
N LEU A 55 25.74 -12.31 2.98
CA LEU A 55 24.44 -12.96 3.05
C LEU A 55 24.26 -13.93 1.87
N ALA A 56 24.05 -15.19 2.20
CA ALA A 56 23.74 -16.22 1.20
C ALA A 56 23.01 -17.38 1.85
N PRO A 57 22.19 -18.14 1.08
CA PRO A 57 21.68 -19.42 1.54
C PRO A 57 22.80 -20.36 2.01
N PRO A 58 22.59 -21.24 3.01
CA PRO A 58 21.32 -21.52 3.68
C PRO A 58 20.96 -20.56 4.83
N ALA A 59 21.78 -19.52 5.12
CA ALA A 59 21.45 -18.54 6.16
C ALA A 59 20.13 -17.84 5.82
N ASN A 60 19.24 -17.71 6.80
CA ASN A 60 17.98 -16.98 6.62
C ASN A 60 18.26 -15.51 6.30
N VAL A 61 17.54 -14.93 5.33
CA VAL A 61 17.71 -13.53 4.91
C VAL A 61 17.60 -12.55 6.09
N TYR A 62 16.75 -12.83 7.07
CA TYR A 62 16.52 -11.96 8.23
C TYR A 62 17.54 -12.14 9.36
N SER A 63 18.41 -13.17 9.31
CA SER A 63 19.36 -13.46 10.38
C SER A 63 20.37 -12.32 10.62
N LEU A 64 20.71 -11.56 9.57
CA LEU A 64 21.64 -10.43 9.69
C LEU A 64 20.96 -9.11 10.04
N PHE A 65 19.61 -9.12 10.14
CA PHE A 65 18.81 -7.94 10.51
C PHE A 65 18.36 -7.95 11.98
N GLU A 66 18.86 -8.87 12.78
CA GLU A 66 18.62 -8.85 14.23
C GLU A 66 19.16 -7.56 14.86
N GLY A 67 18.33 -6.90 15.69
CA GLY A 67 18.69 -5.64 16.34
C GLY A 67 18.79 -4.41 15.42
N THR A 68 18.42 -4.51 14.14
CA THR A 68 18.52 -3.41 13.16
C THR A 68 17.25 -2.57 13.00
N ALA A 69 16.13 -2.99 13.57
CA ALA A 69 14.87 -2.23 13.49
C ALA A 69 15.06 -0.80 14.00
N ASN A 70 14.62 0.17 13.18
CA ASN A 70 14.73 1.62 13.44
C ASN A 70 16.19 2.13 13.62
N ARG A 71 17.18 1.41 13.09
CA ARG A 71 18.59 1.79 13.14
C ARG A 71 19.17 1.85 11.74
N GLN A 72 20.09 2.76 11.52
CA GLN A 72 20.84 2.80 10.26
C GLN A 72 21.56 1.47 10.05
N THR A 73 21.33 0.89 8.90
CA THR A 73 21.85 -0.42 8.51
C THR A 73 22.44 -0.31 7.11
N LEU A 74 23.66 -0.76 6.95
CA LEU A 74 24.34 -0.73 5.66
C LEU A 74 24.05 -2.04 4.91
N ILE A 75 23.49 -1.94 3.72
CA ILE A 75 23.29 -3.09 2.83
C ILE A 75 24.13 -2.94 1.57
N ARG A 76 24.56 -4.07 1.04
CA ARG A 76 25.23 -4.14 -0.27
C ARG A 76 24.30 -4.81 -1.27
N VAL A 77 24.03 -4.11 -2.36
CA VAL A 77 23.16 -4.61 -3.43
C VAL A 77 23.81 -4.53 -4.80
N ASN A 78 23.39 -5.39 -5.71
CA ASN A 78 23.85 -5.37 -7.09
C ASN A 78 22.77 -5.93 -8.04
N LYS A 79 22.86 -5.61 -9.32
CA LYS A 79 22.04 -6.21 -10.39
C LYS A 79 22.48 -7.65 -10.73
N THR A 80 23.69 -8.02 -10.35
CA THR A 80 24.27 -9.35 -10.54
C THR A 80 24.59 -9.98 -9.19
N PRO A 81 24.69 -11.33 -9.07
CA PRO A 81 25.04 -12.01 -7.81
C PRO A 81 26.52 -11.87 -7.41
N SER A 82 27.18 -10.80 -7.82
CA SER A 82 28.61 -10.51 -7.62
C SER A 82 28.83 -9.27 -6.78
N LEU A 83 29.93 -9.22 -6.05
CA LEU A 83 30.39 -8.02 -5.33
C LEU A 83 30.97 -6.95 -6.28
N GLU A 84 31.47 -7.36 -7.43
CA GLU A 84 32.00 -6.43 -8.43
C GLU A 84 30.88 -5.53 -8.96
N GLY A 85 31.10 -4.21 -8.91
CA GLY A 85 30.12 -3.20 -9.31
C GLY A 85 28.95 -3.02 -8.33
N SER A 86 29.00 -3.65 -7.15
CA SER A 86 27.97 -3.55 -6.13
C SER A 86 27.93 -2.15 -5.50
N ARG A 87 26.78 -1.79 -4.93
CA ARG A 87 26.54 -0.51 -4.25
C ARG A 87 26.32 -0.74 -2.76
N LEU A 88 26.89 0.14 -1.94
CA LEU A 88 26.58 0.24 -0.51
C LEU A 88 25.51 1.30 -0.31
N ILE A 89 24.46 0.94 0.40
CA ILE A 89 23.29 1.79 0.65
C ILE A 89 22.95 1.74 2.13
N THR A 90 22.77 2.90 2.73
CA THR A 90 22.29 3.02 4.12
C THR A 90 20.78 3.10 4.12
N ILE A 91 20.15 2.22 4.86
CA ILE A 91 18.70 2.15 5.04
C ILE A 91 18.34 2.15 6.52
N VAL A 92 17.07 2.37 6.84
CA VAL A 92 16.54 2.20 8.20
C VAL A 92 15.43 1.16 8.14
N PRO A 93 15.72 -0.11 8.50
CA PRO A 93 14.71 -1.17 8.55
C PRO A 93 13.60 -0.84 9.53
N VAL A 94 12.37 -1.28 9.23
CA VAL A 94 11.21 -1.11 10.11
C VAL A 94 11.03 -2.32 11.04
N ALA A 95 10.31 -2.13 12.15
CA ALA A 95 10.02 -3.21 13.10
C ALA A 95 8.90 -4.13 12.63
N SER A 96 7.93 -3.60 11.86
CA SER A 96 6.85 -4.35 11.20
C SER A 96 6.64 -3.79 9.79
N GLU A 97 6.25 -4.64 8.88
CA GLU A 97 5.84 -4.29 7.52
C GLU A 97 4.37 -4.62 7.23
N ASP A 98 3.57 -4.91 8.28
CA ASP A 98 2.18 -5.28 8.14
C ASP A 98 1.36 -4.19 7.46
N THR A 99 1.57 -2.93 7.84
CA THR A 99 0.90 -1.77 7.22
C THR A 99 1.26 -1.61 5.74
N LEU A 100 2.53 -1.87 5.37
CA LEU A 100 2.98 -1.84 3.98
C LEU A 100 2.32 -2.95 3.16
N ARG A 101 2.25 -4.16 3.71
CA ARG A 101 1.62 -5.33 3.07
C ARG A 101 0.12 -5.12 2.93
N THR A 102 -0.55 -4.63 3.98
CA THR A 102 -1.98 -4.27 3.96
C THR A 102 -2.27 -3.20 2.90
N ARG A 103 -1.47 -2.14 2.86
CA ARG A 103 -1.60 -1.11 1.82
C ARG A 103 -1.46 -1.68 0.42
N ALA A 104 -0.46 -2.52 0.20
CA ALA A 104 -0.25 -3.16 -1.10
C ALA A 104 -1.43 -4.06 -1.50
N TRP A 105 -2.03 -4.76 -0.54
CA TRP A 105 -3.23 -5.57 -0.76
C TRP A 105 -4.43 -4.70 -1.15
N ILE A 106 -4.69 -3.60 -0.44
CA ILE A 106 -5.77 -2.65 -0.75
C ILE A 106 -5.58 -2.09 -2.17
N GLU A 107 -4.38 -1.60 -2.49
CA GLU A 107 -4.09 -1.01 -3.80
C GLU A 107 -4.18 -2.04 -4.94
N ASN A 108 -3.79 -3.29 -4.69
CA ASN A 108 -3.96 -4.36 -5.67
C ASN A 108 -5.45 -4.68 -5.92
N ASN A 109 -6.26 -4.74 -4.88
CA ASN A 109 -7.71 -4.95 -5.00
C ASN A 109 -8.38 -3.78 -5.74
N ARG A 110 -8.01 -2.54 -5.40
CA ARG A 110 -8.51 -1.34 -6.09
C ARG A 110 -8.21 -1.40 -7.59
N ARG A 111 -6.96 -1.70 -7.96
CA ARG A 111 -6.57 -1.86 -9.37
C ARG A 111 -7.28 -3.03 -10.06
N LEU A 112 -7.50 -4.11 -9.33
CA LEU A 112 -8.23 -5.27 -9.86
C LEU A 112 -9.69 -4.91 -10.16
N VAL A 113 -10.39 -4.24 -9.24
CA VAL A 113 -11.77 -3.78 -9.42
C VAL A 113 -11.85 -2.78 -10.58
N ASP A 114 -10.94 -1.81 -10.63
CA ASP A 114 -10.86 -0.85 -11.73
C ASP A 114 -10.70 -1.55 -13.09
N LYS A 115 -9.75 -2.49 -13.17
CA LYS A 115 -9.50 -3.29 -14.38
C LYS A 115 -10.71 -4.13 -14.79
N LEU A 116 -11.31 -4.88 -13.86
CA LEU A 116 -12.43 -5.79 -14.16
C LEU A 116 -13.72 -5.04 -14.54
N SER A 117 -13.90 -3.84 -14.01
CA SER A 117 -15.05 -2.98 -14.30
C SER A 117 -14.84 -2.03 -15.47
N ASN A 118 -13.67 -2.07 -16.15
CA ASN A 118 -13.26 -1.09 -17.15
C ASN A 118 -13.34 0.35 -16.60
N GLY A 119 -12.86 0.56 -15.38
CA GLY A 119 -12.81 1.87 -14.73
C GLY A 119 -14.13 2.36 -14.13
N LYS A 120 -15.19 1.54 -14.12
CA LYS A 120 -16.55 1.98 -13.72
C LYS A 120 -16.84 1.85 -12.24
N LEU A 121 -16.13 0.98 -11.51
CA LEU A 121 -16.40 0.75 -10.09
C LEU A 121 -15.29 1.29 -9.21
N ALA A 122 -15.69 1.97 -8.14
CA ALA A 122 -14.83 2.30 -7.01
C ALA A 122 -14.56 1.07 -6.15
N TYR A 123 -13.43 1.06 -5.47
CA TYR A 123 -13.12 0.10 -4.41
C TYR A 123 -12.74 0.83 -3.14
N VAL A 124 -13.41 0.50 -2.05
CA VAL A 124 -13.18 1.09 -0.73
C VAL A 124 -13.06 -0.03 0.31
N TRP A 125 -11.91 -0.15 0.95
CA TRP A 125 -11.71 -1.06 2.06
C TRP A 125 -11.92 -0.36 3.40
N LEU A 126 -12.64 -1.03 4.33
CA LEU A 126 -12.94 -0.55 5.67
C LEU A 126 -12.26 -1.42 6.71
N PRO A 127 -11.16 -0.98 7.33
CA PRO A 127 -10.46 -1.74 8.38
C PRO A 127 -11.27 -1.89 9.67
N ASN A 128 -12.15 -0.94 9.92
CA ASN A 128 -13.05 -0.87 11.05
C ASN A 128 -14.11 0.20 10.82
N THR A 129 -15.11 0.25 11.69
CA THR A 129 -16.12 1.33 11.72
C THR A 129 -15.87 2.28 12.90
N ALA A 130 -14.59 2.62 13.14
CA ALA A 130 -14.12 3.66 14.07
C ALA A 130 -13.46 4.81 13.28
N ASN A 131 -12.84 5.77 13.96
CA ASN A 131 -12.19 6.91 13.31
C ASN A 131 -11.16 6.53 12.21
N PRO A 132 -10.29 5.54 12.40
CA PRO A 132 -9.38 5.12 11.31
C PRO A 132 -10.15 4.64 10.07
N GLY A 133 -11.17 3.82 10.25
CA GLY A 133 -12.01 3.33 9.14
C GLY A 133 -12.74 4.45 8.41
N TYR A 134 -13.27 5.41 9.14
CA TYR A 134 -13.91 6.59 8.53
C TYR A 134 -12.90 7.44 7.73
N THR A 135 -11.67 7.58 8.22
CA THR A 135 -10.60 8.26 7.50
C THR A 135 -10.24 7.51 6.20
N TYR A 136 -10.14 6.19 6.26
CA TYR A 136 -9.94 5.36 5.06
C TYR A 136 -11.10 5.50 4.08
N PHE A 137 -12.33 5.41 4.59
CA PHE A 137 -13.54 5.58 3.78
C PHE A 137 -13.55 6.90 3.03
N THR A 138 -13.40 8.02 3.73
CA THR A 138 -13.41 9.35 3.12
C THR A 138 -12.31 9.51 2.07
N ARG A 139 -11.11 9.04 2.38
CA ARG A 139 -9.97 9.10 1.46
C ARG A 139 -10.23 8.35 0.15
N TYR A 140 -10.75 7.14 0.22
CA TYR A 140 -10.93 6.29 -0.96
C TYR A 140 -12.27 6.52 -1.66
N PHE A 141 -13.34 6.79 -0.91
CA PHE A 141 -14.67 7.00 -1.48
C PHE A 141 -14.74 8.30 -2.29
N TYR A 142 -14.34 9.41 -1.70
CA TYR A 142 -14.41 10.69 -2.40
C TYR A 142 -13.40 10.84 -3.53
N ALA A 143 -12.27 10.15 -3.47
CA ALA A 143 -11.32 10.12 -4.58
C ALA A 143 -11.84 9.35 -5.81
N GLN A 144 -12.95 8.62 -5.68
CA GLN A 144 -13.54 7.78 -6.74
C GLN A 144 -15.02 8.11 -6.97
N GLN A 145 -15.47 9.29 -6.61
CA GLN A 145 -16.89 9.70 -6.74
C GLN A 145 -17.36 9.87 -8.19
N ASP A 146 -16.45 9.82 -9.14
CA ASP A 146 -16.71 9.81 -10.58
C ASP A 146 -17.14 8.43 -11.12
N LYS A 147 -17.13 7.40 -10.28
CA LYS A 147 -17.45 6.03 -10.67
C LYS A 147 -18.95 5.77 -10.68
N ASP A 148 -19.34 4.81 -11.53
CA ASP A 148 -20.75 4.43 -11.70
C ASP A 148 -21.33 3.62 -10.52
N GLY A 149 -20.46 2.98 -9.73
CA GLY A 149 -20.84 2.17 -8.56
C GLY A 149 -19.65 1.89 -7.66
N ALA A 150 -19.84 1.09 -6.61
CA ALA A 150 -18.77 0.81 -5.65
C ALA A 150 -18.76 -0.62 -5.11
N VAL A 151 -17.57 -1.14 -4.87
CA VAL A 151 -17.30 -2.32 -4.04
C VAL A 151 -16.79 -1.83 -2.69
N ILE A 152 -17.54 -2.11 -1.63
CA ILE A 152 -17.17 -1.82 -0.24
C ILE A 152 -16.66 -3.14 0.35
N ASP A 153 -15.40 -3.15 0.77
CA ASP A 153 -14.74 -4.35 1.27
C ASP A 153 -14.56 -4.24 2.78
N GLU A 154 -15.32 -5.02 3.53
CA GLU A 154 -15.25 -5.10 4.99
C GLU A 154 -14.53 -6.35 5.49
N ARG A 155 -13.88 -7.07 4.62
CA ARG A 155 -13.09 -8.23 5.05
C ARG A 155 -12.02 -7.77 6.04
N TYR A 156 -11.91 -8.50 7.15
CA TYR A 156 -11.04 -8.17 8.28
C TYR A 156 -11.42 -6.88 9.02
N ASN A 157 -12.69 -6.46 8.94
CA ASN A 157 -13.18 -5.33 9.72
C ASN A 157 -13.26 -5.70 11.21
N HIS A 158 -12.74 -4.82 12.05
CA HIS A 158 -12.68 -5.00 13.50
C HIS A 158 -13.85 -4.33 14.26
N GLY A 159 -14.89 -3.88 13.53
CA GLY A 159 -16.04 -3.21 14.13
C GLY A 159 -15.76 -1.75 14.52
N GLY A 160 -16.73 -1.11 15.20
CA GLY A 160 -16.67 0.27 15.67
C GLY A 160 -18.03 0.92 15.74
N MET A 161 -18.09 2.23 16.05
CA MET A 161 -19.34 2.95 16.33
C MET A 161 -19.63 4.11 15.35
N VAL A 162 -18.88 4.25 14.27
CA VAL A 162 -19.12 5.32 13.28
C VAL A 162 -19.76 4.81 11.98
N ALA A 163 -20.30 3.59 12.01
CA ALA A 163 -20.97 2.99 10.86
C ALA A 163 -22.06 3.86 10.26
N ASP A 164 -22.86 4.56 11.11
CA ASP A 164 -23.95 5.42 10.67
C ASP A 164 -23.49 6.51 9.71
N TYR A 165 -22.31 7.10 9.94
CA TYR A 165 -21.77 8.13 9.05
C TYR A 165 -21.41 7.52 7.68
N ILE A 166 -20.86 6.32 7.67
CA ILE A 166 -20.52 5.62 6.43
C ILE A 166 -21.78 5.24 5.67
N VAL A 167 -22.79 4.69 6.37
CA VAL A 167 -24.08 4.32 5.79
C VAL A 167 -24.77 5.54 5.17
N ASN A 168 -24.79 6.68 5.88
CA ASN A 168 -25.36 7.93 5.37
C ASN A 168 -24.70 8.40 4.07
N GLU A 169 -23.38 8.23 3.93
CA GLU A 169 -22.68 8.55 2.68
C GLU A 169 -23.04 7.57 1.56
N LEU A 170 -23.14 6.29 1.88
CA LEU A 170 -23.45 5.24 0.92
C LEU A 170 -24.92 5.27 0.46
N ASP A 171 -25.86 5.71 1.30
CA ASP A 171 -27.31 5.79 0.98
C ASP A 171 -27.69 7.13 0.32
N ARG A 172 -26.75 8.06 0.11
CA ARG A 172 -27.05 9.32 -0.58
C ARG A 172 -27.70 9.07 -1.93
N LYS A 173 -28.81 9.77 -2.17
CA LYS A 173 -29.55 9.71 -3.44
C LYS A 173 -29.31 10.97 -4.23
N LEU A 174 -29.20 10.81 -5.54
CA LEU A 174 -29.14 11.94 -6.44
C LEU A 174 -30.49 12.71 -6.38
N MET A 175 -30.44 13.95 -5.98
CA MET A 175 -31.61 14.83 -5.83
C MET A 175 -31.82 15.76 -7.02
N GLY A 176 -30.71 16.08 -7.73
CA GLY A 176 -30.76 16.99 -8.87
C GLY A 176 -29.38 17.37 -9.36
N TYR A 177 -29.35 18.35 -10.26
CA TYR A 177 -28.14 18.89 -10.83
C TYR A 177 -28.12 20.42 -10.71
N PHE A 178 -26.95 20.97 -10.45
CA PHE A 178 -26.70 22.39 -10.64
C PHE A 178 -26.04 22.59 -12.00
N ALA A 179 -26.72 23.28 -12.89
CA ALA A 179 -26.18 23.65 -14.19
C ALA A 179 -25.89 25.17 -14.18
N LEU A 180 -24.62 25.51 -14.31
CA LEU A 180 -24.22 26.88 -14.55
C LEU A 180 -24.25 27.19 -16.05
N ARG A 181 -24.34 28.47 -16.41
CA ARG A 181 -24.39 28.90 -17.81
C ARG A 181 -23.17 28.42 -18.59
N ASP A 182 -22.02 28.49 -17.93
CA ASP A 182 -20.72 28.08 -18.49
C ASP A 182 -20.06 27.10 -17.53
N GLY A 183 -20.12 25.81 -17.82
CA GLY A 183 -19.46 24.79 -17.02
C GLY A 183 -20.14 23.43 -17.07
N THR A 184 -19.46 22.42 -16.48
CA THR A 184 -20.01 21.08 -16.34
C THR A 184 -21.01 21.06 -15.21
N PRO A 185 -22.24 20.52 -15.39
CA PRO A 185 -23.20 20.36 -14.31
C PRO A 185 -22.63 19.55 -13.14
N SER A 186 -22.89 20.00 -11.93
CA SER A 186 -22.56 19.26 -10.71
C SER A 186 -23.81 18.61 -10.10
N THR A 187 -23.61 17.49 -9.41
CA THR A 187 -24.70 16.78 -8.74
C THR A 187 -25.10 17.45 -7.42
N SER A 188 -26.32 17.18 -6.98
CA SER A 188 -26.76 17.50 -5.63
C SER A 188 -27.26 16.19 -4.95
N PRO A 189 -26.66 15.75 -3.85
CA PRO A 189 -25.45 16.25 -3.19
C PRO A 189 -24.23 16.29 -4.13
N ILE A 190 -23.26 17.18 -3.85
CA ILE A 190 -22.07 17.36 -4.72
C ILE A 190 -21.18 16.12 -4.71
N ALA A 191 -21.13 15.40 -3.59
CA ALA A 191 -20.29 14.22 -3.43
C ALA A 191 -21.14 12.97 -3.17
N GLY A 192 -20.85 11.91 -3.91
CA GLY A 192 -21.50 10.61 -3.76
C GLY A 192 -21.29 9.71 -4.97
N ILE A 193 -21.38 8.42 -4.76
CA ILE A 193 -21.51 7.42 -5.82
C ILE A 193 -22.96 6.96 -5.81
N TYR A 194 -23.72 7.30 -6.84
CA TYR A 194 -25.18 7.13 -6.84
C TYR A 194 -25.64 5.81 -7.40
N GLY A 195 -24.77 5.07 -8.09
CA GLY A 195 -25.06 3.78 -8.67
C GLY A 195 -25.02 2.61 -7.66
N PRO A 196 -25.04 1.38 -8.17
CA PRO A 196 -25.09 0.19 -7.34
C PRO A 196 -23.85 0.04 -6.47
N LYS A 197 -24.08 -0.52 -5.28
CA LYS A 197 -23.00 -0.82 -4.32
C LYS A 197 -23.12 -2.29 -3.89
N VAL A 198 -21.98 -2.96 -3.75
CA VAL A 198 -21.88 -4.30 -3.22
C VAL A 198 -20.90 -4.30 -2.05
N MET A 199 -21.22 -5.07 -1.02
CA MET A 199 -20.37 -5.25 0.15
C MET A 199 -19.77 -6.64 0.17
N LEU A 200 -18.47 -6.73 0.43
CA LEU A 200 -17.76 -7.97 0.73
C LEU A 200 -17.56 -8.05 2.25
N ILE A 201 -17.93 -9.17 2.85
CA ILE A 201 -17.84 -9.44 4.30
C ILE A 201 -17.03 -10.70 4.57
#